data_c8b34217dc4a17b47a20f1789083a22e
#
_entry.id   c8b34217dc4a17b47a20f1789083a22e
#
_cell.length_a   1.000
_cell.length_b   1.000
_cell.length_c   1.000
_cell.angle_alpha   90.00
_cell.angle_beta   90.00
_cell.angle_gamma   90.00
#
_symmetry.space_group_name_H-M   'P 1'
#
loop_
_entity.id
_entity.type
_entity.pdbx_description
1 polymer ?
#
loop_
_entity_poly.entity_id
_entity_poly.type
_entity_poly.pdbx_seq_one_letter_code
_entity_poly.pdbx_strand_id
1 'polypeptide(L)'
;MALNLRNFAIKRATFSACAAGIINLIIVYFALRGKGEVPLFASVAEIWNHSLIGALIPRSLALSFIITITTVTATVKEASSKSENISNKLEKTSWIKIALRKAVIRALIAFVLVLLLAFTLRILFPTYATLSVSIVIPLVGIFAALVAFSMTYAAVFSTGRILDSKN
;
A
#
# COMPACT_ATOMS: atom_id res chain seq x y z
N MET A 1 -3.98 13.74 27.32
CA MET A 1 -4.96 12.75 26.80
C MET A 1 -4.22 11.88 25.79
N ALA A 2 -3.74 10.71 26.21
CA ALA A 2 -2.98 9.83 25.32
C ALA A 2 -3.90 9.41 24.17
N LEU A 3 -3.48 9.69 22.94
CA LEU A 3 -4.16 9.16 21.77
C LEU A 3 -4.14 7.65 21.91
N ASN A 4 -5.30 7.00 21.89
CA ASN A 4 -5.30 5.54 21.82
C ASN A 4 -4.79 5.15 20.41
N LEU A 5 -3.46 5.19 20.28
CA LEU A 5 -2.72 5.09 19.01
C LEU A 5 -3.13 3.83 18.24
N ARG A 6 -3.46 2.75 18.96
CA ARG A 6 -3.89 1.51 18.35
C ARG A 6 -5.25 1.65 17.66
N ASN A 7 -6.23 2.20 18.35
CA ASN A 7 -7.58 2.36 17.79
C ASN A 7 -7.57 3.36 16.62
N PHE A 8 -6.79 4.43 16.73
CA PHE A 8 -6.61 5.38 15.66
C PHE A 8 -5.96 4.72 14.42
N ALA A 9 -4.90 3.92 14.63
CA ALA A 9 -4.22 3.21 13.56
C ALA A 9 -5.14 2.22 12.85
N ILE A 10 -5.93 1.44 13.60
CA ILE A 10 -6.90 0.49 13.04
C ILE A 10 -7.96 1.22 12.21
N LYS A 11 -8.59 2.24 12.76
CA LYS A 11 -9.64 3.01 12.06
C LYS A 11 -9.13 3.60 10.74
N ARG A 12 -7.96 4.21 10.75
CA ARG A 12 -7.34 4.74 9.54
C ARG A 12 -6.95 3.66 8.54
N ALA A 13 -6.37 2.57 9.01
CA ALA A 13 -5.98 1.45 8.16
C ALA A 13 -7.18 0.81 7.47
N THR A 14 -8.29 0.61 8.19
CA THR A 14 -9.54 0.09 7.63
C THR A 14 -10.10 1.02 6.55
N PHE A 15 -10.17 2.31 6.81
CA PHE A 15 -10.64 3.27 5.81
C PHE A 15 -9.74 3.26 4.55
N SER A 16 -8.42 3.28 4.74
CA SER A 16 -7.45 3.23 3.63
C SER A 16 -7.57 1.93 2.83
N ALA A 17 -7.79 0.81 3.49
CA ALA A 17 -7.98 -0.50 2.86
C ALA A 17 -9.25 -0.53 1.99
N CYS A 18 -10.38 -0.07 2.53
CA CYS A 18 -11.64 0.00 1.78
C CYS A 18 -11.51 0.90 0.54
N ALA A 19 -10.95 2.10 0.71
CA ALA A 19 -10.76 3.03 -0.40
C ALA A 19 -9.82 2.46 -1.48
N ALA A 20 -8.67 1.92 -1.09
CA ALA A 20 -7.72 1.32 -2.02
C ALA A 20 -8.29 0.09 -2.72
N GLY A 21 -9.00 -0.77 -2.01
CA GLY A 21 -9.67 -1.94 -2.57
C GLY A 21 -10.68 -1.56 -3.64
N ILE A 22 -11.61 -0.65 -3.32
CA ILE A 22 -12.66 -0.19 -4.25
C ILE A 22 -12.06 0.47 -5.49
N ILE A 23 -11.10 1.40 -5.31
CA ILE A 23 -10.45 2.10 -6.43
C ILE A 23 -9.77 1.09 -7.36
N ASN A 24 -9.02 0.12 -6.80
CA ASN A 24 -8.35 -0.88 -7.62
C ASN A 24 -9.32 -1.85 -8.31
N LEU A 25 -10.42 -2.24 -7.66
CA LEU A 25 -11.49 -3.00 -8.31
C LEU A 25 -12.03 -2.27 -9.54
N ILE A 26 -12.34 -0.98 -9.42
CA ILE A 26 -12.86 -0.16 -10.51
C ILE A 26 -11.84 -0.07 -11.65
N ILE A 27 -10.57 0.26 -11.33
CA ILE A 27 -9.51 0.38 -12.33
C ILE A 27 -9.31 -0.93 -13.10
N VAL A 28 -9.25 -2.06 -12.37
CA VAL A 28 -9.03 -3.38 -13.00
C VAL A 28 -10.24 -3.80 -13.81
N TYR A 29 -11.46 -3.55 -13.34
CA TYR A 29 -12.67 -3.82 -14.09
C TYR A 29 -12.65 -3.13 -15.46
N PHE A 30 -12.34 -1.82 -15.51
CA PHE A 30 -12.24 -1.09 -16.78
C PHE A 30 -11.06 -1.56 -17.64
N ALA A 31 -9.92 -1.86 -17.04
CA ALA A 31 -8.72 -2.33 -17.75
C ALA A 31 -8.88 -3.71 -18.39
N LEU A 32 -9.71 -4.57 -17.80
CA LEU A 32 -9.93 -5.93 -18.25
C LEU A 32 -11.28 -6.13 -18.95
N ARG A 33 -12.06 -5.06 -19.13
CA ARG A 33 -13.36 -5.14 -19.79
C ARG A 33 -13.21 -5.73 -21.21
N GLY A 34 -14.00 -6.74 -21.51
CA GLY A 34 -13.99 -7.44 -22.80
C GLY A 34 -12.92 -8.54 -22.94
N LYS A 35 -12.12 -8.79 -21.90
CA LYS A 35 -11.21 -9.94 -21.84
C LYS A 35 -11.88 -11.09 -21.08
N GLY A 36 -11.74 -12.33 -21.57
CA GLY A 36 -12.23 -13.53 -20.87
C GLY A 36 -11.26 -14.02 -19.80
N GLU A 37 -9.97 -14.04 -20.15
CA GLU A 37 -8.89 -14.57 -19.33
C GLU A 37 -7.68 -13.63 -19.30
N VAL A 38 -6.90 -13.75 -18.23
CA VAL A 38 -5.66 -12.98 -18.03
C VAL A 38 -4.55 -13.97 -17.69
N PRO A 39 -3.40 -13.93 -18.40
CA PRO A 39 -2.27 -14.77 -18.06
C PRO A 39 -1.73 -14.43 -16.67
N LEU A 40 -1.39 -15.45 -15.91
CA LEU A 40 -0.81 -15.29 -14.59
C LEU A 40 0.58 -14.65 -14.68
N PHE A 41 1.36 -15.08 -15.66
CA PHE A 41 2.70 -14.59 -15.94
C PHE A 41 2.77 -14.02 -17.36
N ALA A 42 3.56 -12.96 -17.56
CA ALA A 42 3.91 -12.47 -18.88
C ALA A 42 5.27 -13.01 -19.30
N SER A 43 5.54 -13.02 -20.62
CA SER A 43 6.91 -13.08 -21.13
C SER A 43 7.71 -11.87 -20.64
N VAL A 44 9.04 -12.01 -20.55
CA VAL A 44 9.93 -10.94 -20.05
C VAL A 44 9.76 -9.63 -20.86
N ALA A 45 9.38 -9.74 -22.14
CA ALA A 45 9.12 -8.59 -23.02
C ALA A 45 7.79 -7.87 -22.75
N GLU A 46 6.84 -8.52 -22.06
CA GLU A 46 5.46 -8.01 -21.86
C GLU A 46 5.11 -7.78 -20.36
N ILE A 47 6.12 -7.72 -19.49
CA ILE A 47 5.98 -7.69 -18.02
C ILE A 47 4.96 -6.63 -17.56
N TRP A 48 4.84 -5.51 -18.25
CA TRP A 48 4.09 -4.35 -17.77
C TRP A 48 2.60 -4.34 -18.14
N ASN A 49 2.18 -5.04 -19.17
CA ASN A 49 0.86 -4.74 -19.75
C ASN A 49 -0.18 -5.86 -19.75
N HIS A 50 0.17 -7.14 -19.57
CA HIS A 50 -0.79 -8.20 -19.92
C HIS A 50 -0.89 -9.35 -18.93
N SER A 51 -0.17 -9.33 -17.78
CA SER A 51 -0.27 -10.39 -16.78
C SER A 51 -0.72 -9.88 -15.42
N LEU A 52 -1.28 -10.79 -14.61
CA LEU A 52 -1.67 -10.49 -13.23
C LEU A 52 -0.49 -9.98 -12.41
N ILE A 53 0.64 -10.70 -12.44
CA ILE A 53 1.84 -10.36 -11.66
C ILE A 53 2.47 -9.05 -12.17
N GLY A 54 2.56 -8.87 -13.50
CA GLY A 54 3.04 -7.61 -14.07
C GLY A 54 2.22 -6.39 -13.65
N ALA A 55 0.91 -6.58 -13.47
CA ALA A 55 0.05 -5.52 -12.98
C ALA A 55 0.18 -5.26 -11.46
N LEU A 56 0.50 -6.27 -10.66
CA LEU A 56 0.62 -6.13 -9.19
C LEU A 56 1.89 -5.39 -8.77
N ILE A 57 3.00 -5.57 -9.50
CA ILE A 57 4.30 -4.97 -9.16
C ILE A 57 4.24 -3.44 -9.10
N PRO A 58 3.92 -2.70 -10.19
CA PRO A 58 3.90 -1.25 -10.15
C PRO A 58 2.81 -0.70 -9.21
N ARG A 59 1.69 -1.40 -9.08
CA ARG A 59 0.62 -1.00 -8.16
C ARG A 59 1.04 -1.11 -6.70
N SER A 60 1.73 -2.17 -6.31
CA SER A 60 2.21 -2.33 -4.94
C SER A 60 3.22 -1.26 -4.56
N LEU A 61 4.14 -0.90 -5.47
CA LEU A 61 5.10 0.17 -5.29
C LEU A 61 4.41 1.53 -5.14
N ALA A 62 3.58 1.91 -6.11
CA ALA A 62 2.90 3.20 -6.13
C ALA A 62 1.96 3.34 -4.91
N LEU A 63 1.16 2.30 -4.63
CA LEU A 63 0.22 2.30 -3.52
C LEU A 63 0.93 2.43 -2.17
N SER A 64 1.98 1.64 -1.95
CA SER A 64 2.76 1.68 -0.70
C SER A 64 3.44 3.03 -0.50
N PHE A 65 3.96 3.62 -1.56
CA PHE A 65 4.62 4.92 -1.54
C PHE A 65 3.63 6.03 -1.21
N ILE A 66 2.55 6.15 -1.98
CA ILE A 66 1.52 7.19 -1.82
C ILE A 66 0.86 7.09 -0.44
N ILE A 67 0.43 5.89 -0.05
CA ILE A 67 -0.22 5.67 1.24
C ILE A 67 0.73 6.03 2.40
N THR A 68 1.99 5.68 2.30
CA THR A 68 2.94 5.99 3.38
C THR A 68 3.12 7.50 3.53
N ILE A 69 3.33 8.24 2.44
CA ILE A 69 3.50 9.70 2.49
C ILE A 69 2.24 10.36 3.06
N THR A 70 1.08 10.06 2.49
CA THR A 70 -0.18 10.69 2.92
C THR A 70 -0.53 10.36 4.37
N THR A 71 -0.28 9.12 4.80
CA THR A 71 -0.57 8.70 6.18
C THR A 71 0.38 9.34 7.18
N VAL A 72 1.69 9.38 6.91
CA VAL A 72 2.66 10.04 7.79
C VAL A 72 2.33 11.52 7.92
N THR A 73 2.11 12.20 6.80
CA THR A 73 1.76 13.64 6.80
C THR A 73 0.49 13.92 7.59
N ALA A 74 -0.55 13.11 7.38
CA ALA A 74 -1.82 13.28 8.08
C ALA A 74 -1.70 12.96 9.57
N THR A 75 -0.91 11.95 9.97
CA THR A 75 -0.68 11.62 11.40
C THR A 75 0.07 12.73 12.11
N VAL A 76 1.08 13.29 11.44
CA VAL A 76 1.84 14.43 11.97
C VAL A 76 0.93 15.66 12.13
N LYS A 77 0.12 15.99 11.10
CA LYS A 77 -0.81 17.12 11.16
C LYS A 77 -1.84 16.97 12.29
N GLU A 78 -2.35 15.77 12.49
CA GLU A 78 -3.32 15.51 13.57
C GLU A 78 -2.68 15.59 14.97
N ALA A 79 -1.43 15.13 15.11
CA ALA A 79 -0.69 15.27 16.36
C ALA A 79 -0.37 16.74 16.68
N SER A 80 0.02 17.53 15.68
CA SER A 80 0.31 18.96 15.85
C SER A 80 -0.92 19.78 16.23
N SER A 81 -2.10 19.42 15.74
CA SER A 81 -3.34 20.12 16.10
C SER A 81 -3.81 19.86 17.56
N LYS A 82 -3.26 18.82 18.19
CA LYS A 82 -3.64 18.43 19.57
C LYS A 82 -2.64 18.86 20.65
N SER A 83 -1.48 19.40 20.26
CA SER A 83 -0.42 19.81 21.19
C SER A 83 0.47 20.88 20.58
N GLU A 84 0.49 22.07 21.20
CA GLU A 84 1.36 23.20 20.81
C GLU A 84 2.86 22.84 20.90
N ASN A 85 3.26 22.06 21.88
CA ASN A 85 4.64 21.59 22.03
C ASN A 85 5.09 20.72 20.82
N ILE A 86 4.18 19.94 20.26
CA ILE A 86 4.46 19.14 19.07
C ILE A 86 4.54 20.07 17.85
N SER A 87 3.70 21.08 17.75
CA SER A 87 3.72 22.06 16.65
C SER A 87 5.08 22.78 16.54
N ASN A 88 5.58 23.32 17.64
CA ASN A 88 6.87 24.03 17.68
C ASN A 88 8.07 23.11 17.37
N LYS A 89 8.00 21.83 17.72
CA LYS A 89 9.01 20.83 17.41
C LYS A 89 8.96 20.36 15.95
N LEU A 90 7.77 20.36 15.35
CA LEU A 90 7.55 20.00 13.95
C LEU A 90 8.15 21.03 12.99
N GLU A 91 8.11 22.31 13.33
CA GLU A 91 8.73 23.39 12.55
C GLU A 91 10.25 23.20 12.38
N LYS A 92 10.92 22.60 13.36
CA LYS A 92 12.38 22.34 13.35
C LYS A 92 12.76 21.03 12.65
N THR A 93 11.82 20.14 12.34
CA THR A 93 12.13 18.82 11.78
C THR A 93 11.54 18.67 10.39
N SER A 94 12.36 18.35 9.39
CA SER A 94 11.89 18.07 8.02
C SER A 94 11.11 16.76 7.95
N TRP A 95 9.83 16.79 8.37
CA TRP A 95 8.93 15.62 8.36
C TRP A 95 8.75 15.02 6.97
N ILE A 96 8.86 15.86 5.94
CA ILE A 96 8.81 15.41 4.54
C ILE A 96 9.95 14.43 4.25
N LYS A 97 11.18 14.72 4.73
CA LYS A 97 12.32 13.81 4.57
C LYS A 97 12.09 12.47 5.29
N ILE A 98 11.53 12.52 6.50
CA ILE A 98 11.18 11.30 7.27
C ILE A 98 10.09 10.52 6.56
N ALA A 99 9.04 11.19 6.08
CA ALA A 99 7.95 10.57 5.34
C ALA A 99 8.46 9.90 4.06
N LEU A 100 9.30 10.60 3.29
CA LEU A 100 9.88 10.09 2.05
C LEU A 100 10.76 8.86 2.30
N ARG A 101 11.67 8.94 3.28
CA ARG A 101 12.52 7.79 3.65
C ARG A 101 11.69 6.56 4.05
N LYS A 102 10.65 6.75 4.87
CA LYS A 102 9.74 5.68 5.25
C LYS A 102 8.95 5.13 4.06
N ALA A 103 8.53 6.00 3.14
CA ALA A 103 7.80 5.60 1.94
C ALA A 103 8.67 4.73 1.03
N VAL A 104 9.92 5.12 0.79
CA VAL A 104 10.86 4.33 -0.02
C VAL A 104 11.11 2.96 0.60
N ILE A 105 11.42 2.89 1.91
CA ILE A 105 11.67 1.61 2.58
C ILE A 105 10.44 0.69 2.48
N ARG A 106 9.24 1.20 2.68
CA ARG A 106 8.02 0.40 2.61
C ARG A 106 7.65 -0.02 1.20
N ALA A 107 7.88 0.84 0.22
CA ALA A 107 7.71 0.48 -1.19
C ALA A 107 8.65 -0.68 -1.56
N LEU A 108 9.90 -0.65 -1.10
CA LEU A 108 10.85 -1.75 -1.29
C LEU A 108 10.39 -3.05 -0.61
N ILE A 109 9.88 -2.97 0.62
CA ILE A 109 9.32 -4.14 1.31
C ILE A 109 8.14 -4.71 0.54
N ALA A 110 7.20 -3.87 0.09
CA ALA A 110 6.06 -4.31 -0.71
C ALA A 110 6.50 -4.95 -2.03
N PHE A 111 7.51 -4.38 -2.68
CA PHE A 111 8.10 -4.94 -3.90
C PHE A 111 8.69 -6.34 -3.67
N VAL A 112 9.48 -6.52 -2.62
CA VAL A 112 10.07 -7.83 -2.27
C VAL A 112 8.96 -8.84 -1.97
N LEU A 113 7.90 -8.47 -1.24
CA LEU A 113 6.78 -9.36 -0.95
C LEU A 113 6.04 -9.79 -2.23
N VAL A 114 5.85 -8.89 -3.19
CA VAL A 114 5.23 -9.22 -4.49
C VAL A 114 6.14 -10.12 -5.31
N LEU A 115 7.46 -9.90 -5.30
CA LEU A 115 8.40 -10.79 -5.96
C LEU A 115 8.39 -12.20 -5.35
N LEU A 116 8.35 -12.31 -4.02
CA LEU A 116 8.23 -13.60 -3.35
C LEU A 116 6.93 -14.31 -3.71
N LEU A 117 5.81 -13.57 -3.74
CA LEU A 117 4.52 -14.10 -4.20
C LEU A 117 4.61 -14.58 -5.66
N ALA A 118 5.20 -13.78 -6.55
CA ALA A 118 5.41 -14.13 -7.94
C ALA A 118 6.25 -15.41 -8.10
N PHE A 119 7.34 -15.52 -7.34
CA PHE A 119 8.20 -16.70 -7.33
C PHE A 119 7.45 -17.94 -6.84
N THR A 120 6.70 -17.81 -5.74
CA THR A 120 5.89 -18.91 -5.19
C THR A 120 4.84 -19.38 -6.21
N LEU A 121 4.12 -18.44 -6.82
CA LEU A 121 3.13 -18.78 -7.84
C LEU A 121 3.79 -19.42 -9.06
N ARG A 122 5.01 -19.01 -9.43
CA ARG A 122 5.76 -19.61 -10.53
C ARG A 122 6.14 -21.07 -10.30
N ILE A 123 6.39 -21.45 -9.05
CA ILE A 123 6.66 -22.84 -8.67
C ILE A 123 5.36 -23.67 -8.70
N LEU A 124 4.24 -23.10 -8.27
CA LEU A 124 3.00 -23.82 -8.12
C LEU A 124 2.21 -23.97 -9.44
N PHE A 125 2.35 -23.04 -10.36
CA PHE A 125 1.56 -22.99 -11.59
C PHE A 125 2.45 -23.02 -12.85
N PRO A 126 1.98 -23.68 -13.92
CA PRO A 126 2.71 -23.70 -15.20
C PRO A 126 2.74 -22.30 -15.82
N THR A 127 3.71 -22.08 -16.71
CA THR A 127 3.98 -20.77 -17.34
C THR A 127 2.80 -20.19 -18.11
N TYR A 128 1.96 -21.05 -18.68
CA TYR A 128 0.80 -20.71 -19.50
C TYR A 128 -0.51 -20.64 -18.69
N ALA A 129 -0.42 -20.65 -17.35
CA ALA A 129 -1.62 -20.56 -16.52
C ALA A 129 -2.34 -19.22 -16.75
N THR A 130 -3.65 -19.32 -16.99
CA THR A 130 -4.56 -18.16 -17.09
C THR A 130 -5.56 -18.16 -15.96
N LEU A 131 -6.09 -16.99 -15.63
CA LEU A 131 -7.17 -16.84 -14.67
C LEU A 131 -8.33 -16.09 -15.32
N SER A 132 -9.55 -16.52 -15.00
CA SER A 132 -10.74 -15.77 -15.41
C SER A 132 -10.73 -14.35 -14.84
N VAL A 133 -11.14 -13.38 -15.64
CA VAL A 133 -11.26 -11.98 -15.25
C VAL A 133 -12.14 -11.81 -14.02
N SER A 134 -13.18 -12.64 -13.85
CA SER A 134 -14.06 -12.64 -12.67
C SER A 134 -13.32 -12.98 -11.37
N ILE A 135 -12.21 -13.71 -11.43
CA ILE A 135 -11.34 -14.03 -10.28
C ILE A 135 -10.27 -12.94 -10.09
N VAL A 136 -9.71 -12.46 -11.20
CA VAL A 136 -8.62 -11.46 -11.16
C VAL A 136 -9.07 -10.15 -10.54
N ILE A 137 -10.28 -9.68 -10.88
CA ILE A 137 -10.81 -8.40 -10.37
C ILE A 137 -10.86 -8.38 -8.83
N PRO A 138 -11.59 -9.29 -8.15
CA PRO A 138 -11.65 -9.29 -6.69
C PRO A 138 -10.28 -9.56 -6.06
N LEU A 139 -9.45 -10.42 -6.65
CA LEU A 139 -8.12 -10.73 -6.13
C LEU A 139 -7.22 -9.50 -6.07
N VAL A 140 -7.19 -8.69 -7.12
CA VAL A 140 -6.42 -7.42 -7.13
C VAL A 140 -7.00 -6.42 -6.14
N GLY A 141 -8.32 -6.33 -6.01
CA GLY A 141 -8.96 -5.46 -5.01
C GLY A 141 -8.61 -5.85 -3.57
N ILE A 142 -8.68 -7.14 -3.25
CA ILE A 142 -8.30 -7.67 -1.92
C ILE A 142 -6.81 -7.43 -1.66
N PHE A 143 -5.94 -7.71 -2.63
CA PHE A 143 -4.51 -7.44 -2.51
C PHE A 143 -4.23 -5.98 -2.22
N ALA A 144 -4.84 -5.05 -2.97
CA ALA A 144 -4.69 -3.62 -2.75
C ALA A 144 -5.19 -3.19 -1.36
N ALA A 145 -6.29 -3.75 -0.87
CA ALA A 145 -6.81 -3.49 0.46
C ALA A 145 -5.85 -3.97 1.56
N LEU A 146 -5.29 -5.18 1.42
CA LEU A 146 -4.32 -5.73 2.38
C LEU A 146 -3.03 -4.91 2.44
N VAL A 147 -2.49 -4.51 1.28
CA VAL A 147 -1.31 -3.63 1.21
C VAL A 147 -1.62 -2.28 1.86
N ALA A 148 -2.75 -1.68 1.53
CA ALA A 148 -3.15 -0.39 2.08
C ALA A 148 -3.35 -0.45 3.61
N PHE A 149 -4.00 -1.49 4.12
CA PHE A 149 -4.16 -1.71 5.55
C PHE A 149 -2.81 -1.80 6.26
N SER A 150 -1.96 -2.70 5.81
CA SER A 150 -0.65 -2.98 6.43
C SER A 150 0.25 -1.74 6.42
N MET A 151 0.29 -1.03 5.29
CA MET A 151 1.13 0.16 5.15
C MET A 151 0.61 1.34 5.98
N THR A 152 -0.72 1.54 6.03
CA THR A 152 -1.33 2.59 6.84
C THR A 152 -1.13 2.31 8.34
N TYR A 153 -1.41 1.09 8.78
CA TYR A 153 -1.23 0.68 10.18
C TYR A 153 0.22 0.90 10.64
N ALA A 154 1.18 0.36 9.88
CA ALA A 154 2.60 0.53 10.18
C ALA A 154 3.04 2.01 10.13
N ALA A 155 2.46 2.84 9.22
CA ALA A 155 2.77 4.26 9.11
C ALA A 155 2.32 5.04 10.34
N VAL A 156 1.08 4.86 10.76
CA VAL A 156 0.54 5.52 11.96
C VAL A 156 1.33 5.11 13.18
N PHE A 157 1.52 3.80 13.37
CA PHE A 157 2.15 3.27 14.57
C PHE A 157 3.62 3.71 14.71
N SER A 158 4.40 3.64 13.62
CA SER A 158 5.80 4.07 13.63
C SER A 158 5.96 5.58 13.74
N THR A 159 4.99 6.37 13.30
CA THR A 159 5.03 7.84 13.41
C THR A 159 4.62 8.26 14.81
N GLY A 160 3.58 7.65 15.37
CA GLY A 160 3.14 7.89 16.74
C GLY A 160 4.24 7.61 17.76
N ARG A 161 4.96 6.49 17.62
CA ARG A 161 6.10 6.18 18.52
C ARG A 161 7.20 7.24 18.49
N ILE A 162 7.50 7.83 17.32
CA ILE A 162 8.51 8.89 17.21
C ILE A 162 8.02 10.17 17.90
N LEU A 163 6.73 10.45 17.82
CA LEU A 163 6.14 11.61 18.48
C LEU A 163 6.13 11.44 20.00
N ASP A 164 5.82 10.23 20.50
CA ASP A 164 5.81 9.91 21.93
C ASP A 164 7.23 9.87 22.54
N SER A 165 8.22 9.31 21.81
CA SER A 165 9.59 9.19 22.31
C SER A 165 10.34 10.53 22.42
N LYS A 166 9.77 11.58 21.85
CA LYS A 166 10.34 12.94 21.89
C LYS A 166 9.65 13.84 22.92
N ASN A 167 8.65 13.34 23.63
CA ASN A 167 8.07 13.96 24.83
C ASN A 167 8.80 13.52 26.08
#